data_46bc56114fc740a474a758c29c475951
#
_entry.id   46bc56114fc740a474a758c29c475951
#
_cell.length_a   1.000
_cell.length_b   1.000
_cell.length_c   1.000
_cell.angle_alpha   90.00
_cell.angle_beta   90.00
_cell.angle_gamma   90.00
#
_symmetry.space_group_name_H-M   'P 1'
#
loop_
_entity.id
_entity.type
_entity.pdbx_description
1 polymer ?
#
loop_
_entity_poly.entity_id
_entity_poly.type
_entity_poly.pdbx_seq_one_letter_code
_entity_poly.pdbx_strand_id
1 'polypeptide(L)'
;QLLTAVSSDIPELCLLLDSLFSQEAEFKPDIELQALGLGAIIEGDGIGDILVAKDAGQIIGMVNLLYTISTALGSRVAILEDMVVAPQNRGLGVGSALLKYAIDFAKQKGCKRITLLTDNDNEAAHGFYQQHGFTESSMLAFRMSLDV
;
A
#
# COMPACT_ATOMS: atom_id res chain seq x y z
N GLN A 1 -0.64 -6.11 16.12
CA GLN A 1 0.12 -7.19 15.52
C GLN A 1 0.29 -6.94 14.02
N LEU A 2 1.53 -7.04 13.54
CA LEU A 2 1.87 -6.78 12.13
C LEU A 2 2.15 -8.09 11.41
N LEU A 3 1.43 -8.36 10.34
CA LEU A 3 1.45 -9.65 9.64
C LEU A 3 1.37 -9.46 8.13
N THR A 4 1.65 -10.54 7.40
CA THR A 4 1.34 -10.66 5.98
C THR A 4 -0.08 -11.19 5.82
N ALA A 5 -0.88 -10.57 4.95
CA ALA A 5 -2.26 -10.97 4.71
C ALA A 5 -2.33 -12.31 3.98
N VAL A 6 -3.41 -13.04 4.23
CA VAL A 6 -3.75 -14.29 3.56
C VAL A 6 -5.12 -14.17 2.88
N SER A 7 -5.47 -15.15 2.03
CA SER A 7 -6.70 -15.07 1.21
C SER A 7 -7.97 -14.87 2.02
N SER A 8 -8.05 -15.42 3.22
CA SER A 8 -9.23 -15.24 4.07
C SER A 8 -9.39 -13.81 4.60
N ASP A 9 -8.36 -12.97 4.46
CA ASP A 9 -8.42 -11.57 4.88
C ASP A 9 -9.10 -10.67 3.83
N ILE A 10 -9.31 -11.14 2.60
CA ILE A 10 -9.79 -10.33 1.49
C ILE A 10 -11.06 -9.54 1.81
N PRO A 11 -12.12 -10.13 2.42
CA PRO A 11 -13.32 -9.35 2.73
C PRO A 11 -13.06 -8.14 3.63
N GLU A 12 -12.25 -8.29 4.67
CA GLU A 12 -11.89 -7.18 5.54
C GLU A 12 -11.02 -6.14 4.83
N LEU A 13 -10.10 -6.59 3.99
CA LEU A 13 -9.25 -5.69 3.19
C LEU A 13 -10.09 -4.84 2.24
N CYS A 14 -11.13 -5.43 1.64
CA CYS A 14 -12.04 -4.69 0.77
C CYS A 14 -12.72 -3.54 1.51
N LEU A 15 -13.09 -3.72 2.77
CA LEU A 15 -13.70 -2.66 3.57
C LEU A 15 -12.73 -1.48 3.78
N LEU A 16 -11.47 -1.77 4.01
CA LEU A 16 -10.44 -0.73 4.12
C LEU A 16 -10.25 0.00 2.79
N LEU A 17 -10.21 -0.74 1.68
CA LEU A 17 -10.07 -0.14 0.35
C LEU A 17 -11.26 0.74 -0.01
N ASP A 18 -12.48 0.36 0.40
CA ASP A 18 -13.66 1.20 0.21
C ASP A 18 -13.47 2.56 0.88
N SER A 19 -12.94 2.56 2.11
CA SER A 19 -12.65 3.79 2.83
C SER A 19 -11.62 4.66 2.09
N LEU A 20 -10.56 4.02 1.56
CA LEU A 20 -9.50 4.73 0.85
C LEU A 20 -10.00 5.29 -0.49
N PHE A 21 -10.65 4.46 -1.32
CA PHE A 21 -11.08 4.84 -2.65
C PHE A 21 -12.21 5.88 -2.64
N SER A 22 -12.99 5.91 -1.57
CA SER A 22 -14.00 6.95 -1.39
C SER A 22 -13.39 8.34 -1.18
N GLN A 23 -12.13 8.42 -0.77
CA GLN A 23 -11.40 9.67 -0.54
C GLN A 23 -10.57 10.11 -1.74
N GLU A 24 -10.24 9.19 -2.65
CA GLU A 24 -9.39 9.49 -3.81
C GLU A 24 -10.21 10.00 -5.00
N ALA A 25 -9.66 11.00 -5.71
CA ALA A 25 -10.36 11.65 -6.81
C ALA A 25 -10.51 10.76 -8.04
N GLU A 26 -9.54 9.87 -8.30
CA GLU A 26 -9.48 9.05 -9.51
C GLU A 26 -10.23 7.73 -9.40
N PHE A 27 -10.59 7.29 -8.21
CA PHE A 27 -11.08 5.93 -7.98
C PHE A 27 -12.48 5.90 -7.39
N LYS A 28 -13.21 4.83 -7.69
CA LYS A 28 -14.50 4.51 -7.10
C LYS A 28 -14.43 3.13 -6.47
N PRO A 29 -15.04 2.93 -5.31
CA PRO A 29 -15.09 1.59 -4.70
C PRO A 29 -15.79 0.60 -5.63
N ASP A 30 -15.18 -0.58 -5.83
CA ASP A 30 -15.73 -1.69 -6.58
C ASP A 30 -15.20 -2.99 -5.96
N ILE A 31 -16.03 -3.62 -5.15
CA ILE A 31 -15.61 -4.76 -4.33
C ILE A 31 -15.15 -5.96 -5.17
N GLU A 32 -15.75 -6.18 -6.34
CA GLU A 32 -15.36 -7.29 -7.20
C GLU A 32 -13.95 -7.08 -7.76
N LEU A 33 -13.65 -5.87 -8.25
CA LEU A 33 -12.34 -5.53 -8.76
C LEU A 33 -11.30 -5.53 -7.64
N GLN A 34 -11.67 -5.01 -6.46
CA GLN A 34 -10.79 -4.98 -5.30
C GLN A 34 -10.40 -6.40 -4.89
N ALA A 35 -11.37 -7.31 -4.81
CA ALA A 35 -11.11 -8.70 -4.45
C ALA A 35 -10.23 -9.40 -5.47
N LEU A 36 -10.44 -9.15 -6.77
CA LEU A 36 -9.61 -9.69 -7.83
C LEU A 36 -8.15 -9.21 -7.69
N GLY A 37 -7.95 -7.92 -7.47
CA GLY A 37 -6.62 -7.35 -7.30
C GLY A 37 -5.91 -7.90 -6.08
N LEU A 38 -6.59 -7.94 -4.93
CA LEU A 38 -6.02 -8.46 -3.69
C LEU A 38 -5.65 -9.94 -3.86
N GLY A 39 -6.52 -10.75 -4.46
CA GLY A 39 -6.26 -12.15 -4.71
C GLY A 39 -5.05 -12.37 -5.62
N ALA A 40 -4.91 -11.54 -6.66
CA ALA A 40 -3.77 -11.62 -7.56
C ALA A 40 -2.45 -11.35 -6.84
N ILE A 41 -2.43 -10.42 -5.88
CA ILE A 41 -1.24 -10.12 -5.10
C ILE A 41 -0.94 -11.25 -4.12
N ILE A 42 -1.96 -11.70 -3.36
CA ILE A 42 -1.78 -12.70 -2.31
C ILE A 42 -1.39 -14.06 -2.90
N GLU A 43 -2.03 -14.47 -3.99
CA GLU A 43 -1.82 -15.77 -4.60
C GLU A 43 -0.70 -15.79 -5.63
N GLY A 44 -0.28 -14.63 -6.11
CA GLY A 44 0.78 -14.53 -7.10
C GLY A 44 2.15 -14.79 -6.50
N ASP A 45 3.05 -15.35 -7.33
CA ASP A 45 4.43 -15.63 -6.90
C ASP A 45 5.32 -14.43 -7.22
N GLY A 46 5.84 -13.78 -6.19
CA GLY A 46 6.77 -12.68 -6.34
C GLY A 46 6.19 -11.36 -6.84
N ILE A 47 4.86 -11.26 -6.95
CA ILE A 47 4.20 -10.04 -7.42
C ILE A 47 4.26 -8.96 -6.34
N GLY A 48 3.94 -9.33 -5.12
CA GLY A 48 3.91 -8.38 -4.01
C GLY A 48 3.51 -9.05 -2.71
N ASP A 49 3.42 -8.23 -1.68
CA ASP A 49 2.95 -8.64 -0.36
C ASP A 49 1.98 -7.59 0.18
N ILE A 50 0.92 -8.05 0.81
CA ILE A 50 -0.01 -7.18 1.52
C ILE A 50 0.29 -7.32 2.99
N LEU A 51 0.63 -6.20 3.63
CA LEU A 51 0.96 -6.18 5.05
C LEU A 51 -0.22 -5.58 5.81
N VAL A 52 -0.53 -6.15 6.96
CA VAL A 52 -1.69 -5.73 7.75
C VAL A 52 -1.30 -5.49 9.21
N ALA A 53 -2.03 -4.59 9.83
CA ALA A 53 -2.03 -4.41 11.27
C ALA A 53 -3.35 -4.97 11.81
N LYS A 54 -3.28 -5.83 12.82
CA LYS A 54 -4.46 -6.42 13.47
C LYS A 54 -4.50 -6.03 14.94
N ASP A 55 -5.72 -5.81 15.42
CA ASP A 55 -5.99 -5.61 16.84
C ASP A 55 -7.18 -6.50 17.22
N ALA A 56 -6.97 -7.37 18.21
CA ALA A 56 -7.96 -8.34 18.65
C ALA A 56 -8.54 -9.16 17.48
N GLY A 57 -7.68 -9.54 16.53
CA GLY A 57 -8.06 -10.34 15.37
C GLY A 57 -8.71 -9.56 14.21
N GLN A 58 -8.93 -8.25 14.37
CA GLN A 58 -9.50 -7.42 13.33
C GLN A 58 -8.41 -6.65 12.58
N ILE A 59 -8.55 -6.55 11.27
CA ILE A 59 -7.63 -5.77 10.44
C ILE A 59 -7.96 -4.30 10.59
N ILE A 60 -7.02 -3.52 11.11
CA ILE A 60 -7.18 -2.08 11.34
C ILE A 60 -6.34 -1.22 10.42
N GLY A 61 -5.47 -1.83 9.63
CA GLY A 61 -4.67 -1.13 8.63
C GLY A 61 -4.08 -2.09 7.63
N MET A 62 -3.75 -1.58 6.45
CA MET A 62 -3.12 -2.36 5.39
C MET A 62 -2.20 -1.50 4.55
N VAL A 63 -1.28 -2.14 3.85
CA VAL A 63 -0.45 -1.53 2.82
C VAL A 63 0.00 -2.60 1.84
N ASN A 64 0.05 -2.26 0.55
CA ASN A 64 0.55 -3.15 -0.49
C ASN A 64 1.98 -2.77 -0.85
N LEU A 65 2.86 -3.77 -0.96
CA LEU A 65 4.17 -3.64 -1.57
C LEU A 65 4.16 -4.46 -2.86
N LEU A 66 4.36 -3.80 -3.99
CA LEU A 66 4.43 -4.45 -5.30
C LEU A 66 5.87 -4.41 -5.78
N TYR A 67 6.39 -5.52 -6.29
CA TYR A 67 7.80 -5.63 -6.65
C TYR A 67 8.02 -5.52 -8.15
N THR A 68 9.08 -4.84 -8.51
CA THR A 68 9.57 -4.79 -9.88
C THR A 68 11.09 -4.70 -9.86
N ILE A 69 11.71 -4.59 -11.03
CA ILE A 69 13.17 -4.50 -11.15
C ILE A 69 13.55 -3.13 -11.69
N SER A 70 14.50 -2.50 -11.04
CA SER A 70 15.12 -1.25 -11.53
C SER A 70 16.38 -1.58 -12.30
N THR A 71 16.43 -1.18 -13.55
CA THR A 71 17.66 -1.33 -14.35
C THR A 71 18.74 -0.39 -13.88
N ALA A 72 18.36 0.80 -13.39
CA ALA A 72 19.31 1.77 -12.86
C ALA A 72 19.99 1.28 -11.58
N LEU A 73 19.25 0.59 -10.71
CA LEU A 73 19.79 0.08 -9.44
C LEU A 73 20.24 -1.38 -9.54
N GLY A 74 19.92 -2.04 -10.65
CA GLY A 74 20.29 -3.44 -10.88
C GLY A 74 19.66 -4.38 -9.85
N SER A 75 18.48 -4.08 -9.35
CA SER A 75 17.91 -4.81 -8.22
C SER A 75 16.41 -4.64 -8.14
N ARG A 76 15.79 -5.44 -7.26
CA ARG A 76 14.39 -5.31 -6.92
C ARG A 76 14.12 -3.95 -6.27
N VAL A 77 12.98 -3.37 -6.60
CA VAL A 77 12.43 -2.19 -5.96
C VAL A 77 10.95 -2.45 -5.67
N ALA A 78 10.37 -1.67 -4.78
CA ALA A 78 8.96 -1.80 -4.43
C ALA A 78 8.19 -0.53 -4.78
N ILE A 79 6.92 -0.73 -5.12
CA ILE A 79 5.93 0.33 -5.21
C ILE A 79 4.98 0.12 -4.04
N LEU A 80 4.80 1.15 -3.22
CA LEU A 80 3.89 1.11 -2.09
C LEU A 80 2.55 1.68 -2.53
N GLU A 81 1.48 0.91 -2.33
CA GLU A 81 0.13 1.32 -2.67
C GLU A 81 -0.84 0.97 -1.55
N ASP A 82 -2.01 1.59 -1.61
CA ASP A 82 -3.16 1.26 -0.75
C ASP A 82 -2.83 1.30 0.74
N MET A 83 -2.11 2.33 1.17
CA MET A 83 -1.84 2.56 2.58
C MET A 83 -3.07 3.17 3.23
N VAL A 84 -3.72 2.42 4.11
CA VAL A 84 -4.92 2.89 4.78
C VAL A 84 -5.03 2.33 6.20
N VAL A 85 -5.48 3.18 7.12
CA VAL A 85 -5.82 2.80 8.49
C VAL A 85 -7.32 3.00 8.65
N ALA A 86 -7.99 2.06 9.33
CA ALA A 86 -9.42 2.16 9.59
C ALA A 86 -9.74 3.49 10.28
N PRO A 87 -10.83 4.19 9.89
CA PRO A 87 -11.10 5.54 10.40
C PRO A 87 -11.10 5.63 11.92
N GLN A 88 -11.68 4.63 12.61
CA GLN A 88 -11.75 4.62 14.07
C GLN A 88 -10.40 4.38 14.75
N ASN A 89 -9.38 3.96 14.02
CA ASN A 89 -8.06 3.65 14.55
C ASN A 89 -7.00 4.71 14.16
N ARG A 90 -7.42 5.78 13.50
CA ARG A 90 -6.50 6.86 13.11
C ARG A 90 -6.04 7.67 14.31
N GLY A 91 -4.84 8.25 14.21
CA GLY A 91 -4.27 9.06 15.28
C GLY A 91 -3.70 8.27 16.44
N LEU A 92 -3.59 6.94 16.32
CA LEU A 92 -3.08 6.07 17.38
C LEU A 92 -1.71 5.47 17.06
N GLY A 93 -1.06 5.93 15.99
CA GLY A 93 0.26 5.44 15.60
C GLY A 93 0.26 4.17 14.76
N VAL A 94 -0.90 3.65 14.37
CA VAL A 94 -1.01 2.43 13.56
C VAL A 94 -0.34 2.62 12.20
N GLY A 95 -0.59 3.75 11.54
CA GLY A 95 0.01 4.05 10.25
C GLY A 95 1.53 4.09 10.30
N SER A 96 2.10 4.75 11.30
CA SER A 96 3.56 4.81 11.48
C SER A 96 4.16 3.44 11.72
N ALA A 97 3.53 2.63 12.56
CA ALA A 97 4.00 1.28 12.85
C ALA A 97 3.96 0.40 11.60
N LEU A 98 2.87 0.49 10.84
CA LEU A 98 2.68 -0.29 9.62
C LEU A 98 3.68 0.13 8.54
N LEU A 99 3.92 1.43 8.36
CA LEU A 99 4.88 1.93 7.38
C LEU A 99 6.30 1.51 7.73
N LYS A 100 6.70 1.59 9.00
CA LYS A 100 8.02 1.11 9.43
C LYS A 100 8.18 -0.38 9.15
N TYR A 101 7.15 -1.15 9.44
CA TYR A 101 7.15 -2.58 9.16
C TYR A 101 7.30 -2.86 7.65
N ALA A 102 6.59 -2.09 6.82
CA ALA A 102 6.69 -2.22 5.37
C ALA A 102 8.08 -1.89 4.85
N ILE A 103 8.70 -0.84 5.36
CA ILE A 103 10.06 -0.45 4.98
C ILE A 103 11.05 -1.56 5.32
N ASP A 104 10.99 -2.09 6.53
CA ASP A 104 11.86 -3.19 6.95
C ASP A 104 11.60 -4.46 6.14
N PHE A 105 10.34 -4.75 5.86
CA PHE A 105 9.95 -5.90 5.04
C PHE A 105 10.53 -5.77 3.63
N ALA A 106 10.43 -4.61 3.01
CA ALA A 106 10.99 -4.35 1.68
C ALA A 106 12.51 -4.53 1.66
N LYS A 107 13.20 -4.08 2.71
CA LYS A 107 14.65 -4.28 2.84
C LYS A 107 14.99 -5.76 2.90
N GLN A 108 14.23 -6.54 3.66
CA GLN A 108 14.46 -7.99 3.77
C GLN A 108 14.19 -8.71 2.45
N LYS A 109 13.30 -8.18 1.63
CA LYS A 109 13.04 -8.71 0.28
C LYS A 109 14.06 -8.27 -0.75
N GLY A 110 15.07 -7.52 -0.36
CA GLY A 110 16.14 -7.08 -1.24
C GLY A 110 15.82 -5.81 -2.04
N CYS A 111 14.77 -5.10 -1.66
CA CYS A 111 14.41 -3.87 -2.37
C CYS A 111 15.41 -2.75 -2.06
N LYS A 112 15.81 -2.03 -3.12
CA LYS A 112 16.75 -0.91 -3.03
C LYS A 112 16.06 0.45 -3.03
N ARG A 113 14.76 0.49 -3.28
CA ARG A 113 13.98 1.72 -3.32
C ARG A 113 12.52 1.39 -3.10
N ILE A 114 11.79 2.31 -2.47
CA ILE A 114 10.33 2.28 -2.41
C ILE A 114 9.83 3.58 -3.04
N THR A 115 8.92 3.46 -4.00
CA THR A 115 8.22 4.59 -4.62
C THR A 115 6.75 4.52 -4.27
N LEU A 116 6.13 5.67 -4.04
CA LEU A 116 4.69 5.76 -3.86
C LEU A 116 4.15 6.98 -4.61
N LEU A 117 2.86 6.94 -4.91
CA LEU A 117 2.14 8.07 -5.50
C LEU A 117 1.10 8.53 -4.49
N THR A 118 1.00 9.83 -4.32
CA THR A 118 -0.02 10.46 -3.47
C THR A 118 -0.64 11.61 -4.23
N ASP A 119 -1.88 11.96 -3.89
CA ASP A 119 -2.52 13.10 -4.51
C ASP A 119 -1.71 14.37 -4.24
N ASN A 120 -1.57 15.20 -5.27
CA ASN A 120 -0.70 16.37 -5.23
C ASN A 120 -1.09 17.38 -4.13
N ASP A 121 -2.35 17.43 -3.76
CA ASP A 121 -2.88 18.35 -2.75
C ASP A 121 -3.07 17.71 -1.36
N ASN A 122 -2.71 16.43 -1.19
CA ASN A 122 -2.84 15.75 0.09
C ASN A 122 -1.63 16.03 0.98
N GLU A 123 -1.62 17.22 1.61
CA GLU A 123 -0.50 17.65 2.43
C GLU A 123 -0.28 16.79 3.66
N ALA A 124 -1.36 16.24 4.25
CA ALA A 124 -1.24 15.36 5.40
C ALA A 124 -0.48 14.08 5.05
N ALA A 125 -0.76 13.49 3.89
CA ALA A 125 -0.03 12.32 3.42
C ALA A 125 1.43 12.65 3.12
N HIS A 126 1.69 13.80 2.47
CA HIS A 126 3.05 14.23 2.18
C HIS A 126 3.87 14.36 3.47
N GLY A 127 3.33 15.01 4.49
CA GLY A 127 4.00 15.16 5.79
C GLY A 127 4.26 13.83 6.46
N PHE A 128 3.29 12.93 6.42
CA PHE A 128 3.41 11.59 7.00
C PHE A 128 4.58 10.81 6.36
N TYR A 129 4.64 10.78 5.03
CA TYR A 129 5.71 10.07 4.33
C TYR A 129 7.07 10.74 4.52
N GLN A 130 7.12 12.07 4.52
CA GLN A 130 8.36 12.80 4.75
C GLN A 130 8.94 12.52 6.13
N GLN A 131 8.10 12.42 7.16
CA GLN A 131 8.53 12.06 8.51
C GLN A 131 9.19 10.68 8.57
N HIS A 132 8.86 9.80 7.63
CA HIS A 132 9.41 8.45 7.56
C HIS A 132 10.57 8.31 6.58
N GLY A 133 11.10 9.44 6.07
CA GLY A 133 12.29 9.42 5.24
C GLY A 133 12.04 9.46 3.74
N PHE A 134 10.78 9.54 3.31
CA PHE A 134 10.47 9.73 1.89
C PHE A 134 10.70 11.18 1.50
N THR A 135 11.19 11.38 0.28
CA THR A 135 11.37 12.71 -0.30
C THR A 135 10.62 12.80 -1.61
N GLU A 136 10.13 13.99 -1.94
CA GLU A 136 9.43 14.20 -3.18
C GLU A 136 10.37 14.01 -4.36
N SER A 137 9.94 13.21 -5.36
CA SER A 137 10.67 13.01 -6.59
C SER A 137 10.33 14.10 -7.60
N SER A 138 11.28 14.45 -8.47
CA SER A 138 11.03 15.34 -9.60
C SER A 138 10.27 14.66 -10.75
N MET A 139 10.06 13.35 -10.68
CA MET A 139 9.39 12.59 -11.72
C MET A 139 7.88 12.71 -11.57
N LEU A 140 7.18 12.82 -12.70
CA LEU A 140 5.72 12.92 -12.74
C LEU A 140 5.12 11.62 -13.23
N ALA A 141 3.92 11.30 -12.72
CA ALA A 141 3.16 10.16 -13.20
C ALA A 141 2.36 10.54 -14.46
N PHE A 142 2.52 9.76 -15.51
CA PHE A 142 1.69 9.85 -16.72
C PHE A 142 0.92 8.55 -16.83
N ARG A 143 -0.37 8.62 -17.11
CA ARG A 143 -1.24 7.45 -17.11
C ARG A 143 -2.10 7.41 -18.37
N MET A 144 -2.25 6.23 -18.92
CA MET A 144 -3.16 5.96 -20.04
C MET A 144 -4.01 4.74 -19.69
N SER A 145 -5.32 4.85 -19.72
CA SER A 145 -6.21 3.70 -19.58
C SER A 145 -6.18 2.85 -20.84
N LEU A 146 -6.17 1.55 -20.66
CA LEU A 146 -6.19 0.62 -21.79
C LEU A 146 -7.53 -0.10 -21.80
N ASP A 147 -8.28 0.10 -22.87
CA ASP A 147 -9.58 -0.54 -23.11
C ASP A 147 -9.35 -1.87 -23.82
N VAL A 148 -9.15 -2.91 -23.05
CA VAL A 148 -8.94 -4.27 -23.57
C VAL A 148 -10.00 -5.23 -23.12
#